data_331211bbadde15cd6876df7ba1184a03
#
_entry.id   331211bbadde15cd6876df7ba1184a03
#
_cell.length_a   1.000
_cell.length_b   1.000
_cell.length_c   1.000
_cell.angle_alpha   90.00
_cell.angle_beta   90.00
_cell.angle_gamma   90.00
#
_symmetry.space_group_name_H-M   'P 1'
#
loop_
_entity.id
_entity.type
_entity.pdbx_description
1 polymer ?
#
loop_
_entity_poly.entity_id
_entity_poly.type
_entity_poly.pdbx_seq_one_letter_code
_entity_poly.pdbx_strand_id
1 'polypeptide(L)'
;KMLDGAANAETAGNLIKNVWYNTIYEKRDTTTDKYTMKSGRFVEDFNDALGNLFSDEEFQKNISEIQDNQDEVTFYLKQLKNPPKEYEEAYTVLKTYYESYLSMTKMVINPTGSLQSFSDDFNNLDTETVDAYEKMKLYLN
;
A
#
# COMPACT_ATOMS: atom_id res chain seq x y z
N LYS A 1 -7.69 8.72 8.92
CA LYS A 1 -8.07 7.55 8.12
C LYS A 1 -7.12 7.29 6.95
N MET A 2 -6.84 8.25 6.06
CA MET A 2 -5.84 8.05 4.98
C MET A 2 -4.46 7.70 5.54
N LEU A 3 -4.03 8.34 6.61
CA LEU A 3 -2.75 8.03 7.26
C LEU A 3 -2.69 6.57 7.75
N ASP A 4 -3.76 6.10 8.38
CA ASP A 4 -3.84 4.72 8.86
C ASP A 4 -3.82 3.71 7.69
N GLY A 5 -4.58 4.00 6.63
CA GLY A 5 -4.59 3.19 5.42
C GLY A 5 -3.24 3.17 4.72
N ALA A 6 -2.55 4.31 4.64
CA ALA A 6 -1.21 4.40 4.08
C ALA A 6 -0.18 3.61 4.91
N ALA A 7 -0.25 3.68 6.23
CA ALA A 7 0.63 2.91 7.13
C ALA A 7 0.40 1.39 6.97
N ASN A 8 -0.84 0.96 6.87
CA ASN A 8 -1.17 -0.44 6.59
C ASN A 8 -0.67 -0.88 5.21
N ALA A 9 -0.80 -0.01 4.20
CA ALA A 9 -0.28 -0.28 2.87
C ALA A 9 1.25 -0.35 2.84
N GLU A 10 1.94 0.50 3.60
CA GLU A 10 3.40 0.44 3.73
C GLU A 10 3.85 -0.91 4.33
N THR A 11 3.20 -1.35 5.39
CA THR A 11 3.48 -2.65 6.00
C THR A 11 3.25 -3.79 5.01
N ALA A 12 2.12 -3.80 4.31
CA ALA A 12 1.80 -4.81 3.30
C ALA A 12 2.77 -4.75 2.11
N GLY A 13 3.08 -3.57 1.60
CA GLY A 13 4.00 -3.38 0.49
C GLY A 13 5.42 -3.83 0.80
N ASN A 14 5.90 -3.56 2.00
CA ASN A 14 7.21 -4.04 2.45
C ASN A 14 7.25 -5.57 2.54
N LEU A 15 6.20 -6.20 3.01
CA LEU A 15 6.10 -7.66 3.04
C LEU A 15 6.06 -8.24 1.62
N ILE A 16 5.29 -7.66 0.71
CA ILE A 16 5.26 -8.06 -0.70
C ILE A 16 6.67 -7.99 -1.32
N LYS A 17 7.36 -6.87 -1.14
CA LYS A 17 8.75 -6.71 -1.64
C LYS A 17 9.70 -7.75 -1.07
N ASN A 18 9.61 -8.01 0.22
CA ASN A 18 10.48 -8.98 0.89
C ASN A 18 10.21 -10.41 0.42
N VAL A 19 8.96 -10.82 0.29
CA VAL A 19 8.59 -12.13 -0.26
C VAL A 19 9.08 -12.27 -1.69
N TRP A 20 8.87 -11.27 -2.51
CA TRP A 20 9.30 -11.25 -3.90
C TRP A 20 10.83 -11.35 -4.04
N TYR A 21 11.55 -10.46 -3.34
CA TYR A 21 13.01 -10.43 -3.32
C TYR A 21 13.61 -11.74 -2.80
N ASN A 22 13.14 -12.22 -1.64
CA ASN A 22 13.67 -13.41 -0.99
C ASN A 22 13.44 -14.68 -1.82
N THR A 23 12.35 -14.71 -2.60
CA THR A 23 12.11 -15.82 -3.53
C THR A 23 13.10 -15.79 -4.69
N ILE A 24 13.30 -14.64 -5.34
CA ILE A 24 14.18 -14.51 -6.51
C ILE A 24 15.64 -14.77 -6.13
N TYR A 25 16.08 -14.21 -5.01
CA TYR A 25 17.49 -14.29 -4.58
C TYR A 25 17.76 -15.41 -3.56
N GLU A 26 16.78 -16.26 -3.30
CA GLU A 26 16.87 -17.40 -2.38
C GLU A 26 17.41 -16.98 -1.00
N LYS A 27 16.84 -15.92 -0.42
CA LYS A 27 17.21 -15.40 0.90
C LYS A 27 16.30 -15.96 1.97
N ARG A 28 16.91 -16.56 2.98
CA ARG A 28 16.20 -17.05 4.16
C ARG A 28 15.85 -15.90 5.09
N ASP A 29 14.60 -15.88 5.52
CA ASP A 29 14.08 -14.89 6.47
C ASP A 29 12.87 -15.51 7.19
N THR A 30 12.90 -15.51 8.53
CA THR A 30 11.86 -16.13 9.33
C THR A 30 10.46 -15.55 9.08
N THR A 31 10.38 -14.30 8.66
CA THR A 31 9.09 -13.64 8.35
C THR A 31 8.53 -14.02 6.98
N THR A 32 9.38 -14.45 6.04
CA THR A 32 8.98 -14.75 4.67
C THR A 32 9.08 -16.22 4.29
N ASP A 33 9.84 -17.02 5.02
CA ASP A 33 10.12 -18.44 4.68
C ASP A 33 8.83 -19.26 4.43
N LYS A 34 7.78 -19.00 5.19
CA LYS A 34 6.50 -19.71 5.02
C LYS A 34 5.83 -19.45 3.68
N TYR A 35 6.18 -18.38 2.99
CA TYR A 35 5.66 -18.03 1.66
C TYR A 35 6.62 -18.43 0.54
N THR A 36 7.92 -18.29 0.77
CA THR A 36 8.97 -18.45 -0.24
C THR A 36 9.45 -19.89 -0.40
N MET A 37 9.16 -20.75 0.59
CA MET A 37 9.67 -22.11 0.65
C MET A 37 8.56 -23.15 0.70
N LYS A 38 8.85 -24.32 0.12
CA LYS A 38 8.02 -25.51 0.18
C LYS A 38 8.93 -26.73 0.32
N SER A 39 8.65 -27.57 1.33
CA SER A 39 9.42 -28.81 1.57
C SER A 39 10.93 -28.57 1.67
N GLY A 40 11.33 -27.50 2.34
CA GLY A 40 12.73 -27.14 2.58
C GLY A 40 13.46 -26.52 1.39
N ARG A 41 12.76 -26.18 0.32
CA ARG A 41 13.32 -25.54 -0.88
C ARG A 41 12.56 -24.28 -1.23
N PHE A 42 13.25 -23.31 -1.85
CA PHE A 42 12.59 -22.15 -2.42
C PHE A 42 11.69 -22.56 -3.58
N VAL A 43 10.51 -21.92 -3.67
CA VAL A 43 9.63 -22.09 -4.83
C VAL A 43 10.33 -21.51 -6.06
N GLU A 44 10.12 -22.13 -7.23
CA GLU A 44 10.82 -21.74 -8.46
C GLU A 44 10.27 -20.43 -9.05
N ASP A 45 8.95 -20.21 -8.92
CA ASP A 45 8.27 -19.04 -9.45
C ASP A 45 7.87 -18.11 -8.30
N PHE A 46 8.31 -16.85 -8.38
CA PHE A 46 7.93 -15.84 -7.39
C PHE A 46 6.41 -15.59 -7.34
N ASN A 47 5.69 -15.87 -8.44
CA ASN A 47 4.22 -15.81 -8.42
C ASN A 47 3.60 -16.82 -7.46
N ASP A 48 4.22 -17.99 -7.30
CA ASP A 48 3.77 -18.98 -6.31
C ASP A 48 3.98 -18.46 -4.89
N ALA A 49 5.11 -17.81 -4.62
CA ALA A 49 5.37 -17.19 -3.33
C ALA A 49 4.40 -16.06 -3.01
N LEU A 50 4.14 -15.17 -3.97
CA LEU A 50 3.14 -14.11 -3.82
C LEU A 50 1.73 -14.68 -3.68
N GLY A 51 1.40 -15.74 -4.42
CA GLY A 51 0.15 -16.48 -4.25
C GLY A 51 -0.02 -17.04 -2.84
N ASN A 52 1.04 -17.59 -2.27
CA ASN A 52 1.06 -18.07 -0.88
C ASN A 52 0.81 -16.91 0.12
N LEU A 53 1.44 -15.76 -0.09
CA LEU A 53 1.22 -14.56 0.73
C LEU A 53 -0.23 -14.10 0.66
N PHE A 54 -0.79 -13.95 -0.55
CA PHE A 54 -2.16 -13.51 -0.75
C PHE A 54 -3.22 -14.54 -0.34
N SER A 55 -2.82 -15.78 -0.08
CA SER A 55 -3.68 -16.84 0.49
C SER A 55 -3.59 -16.92 2.02
N ASP A 56 -2.66 -16.21 2.65
CA ASP A 56 -2.53 -16.15 4.10
C ASP A 56 -3.68 -15.36 4.73
N GLU A 57 -4.33 -15.93 5.73
CA GLU A 57 -5.52 -15.34 6.35
C GLU A 57 -5.25 -13.98 7.00
N GLU A 58 -4.11 -13.84 7.66
CA GLU A 58 -3.72 -12.58 8.31
C GLU A 58 -3.43 -11.50 7.27
N PHE A 59 -2.73 -11.86 6.20
CA PHE A 59 -2.48 -10.93 5.09
C PHE A 59 -3.77 -10.54 4.37
N GLN A 60 -4.67 -11.49 4.11
CA GLN A 60 -5.99 -11.20 3.53
C GLN A 60 -6.80 -10.24 4.39
N LYS A 61 -6.75 -10.40 5.71
CA LYS A 61 -7.40 -9.48 6.65
C LYS A 61 -6.85 -8.07 6.51
N ASN A 62 -5.53 -7.91 6.46
CA ASN A 62 -4.90 -6.60 6.26
C ASN A 62 -5.31 -5.98 4.92
N ILE A 63 -5.33 -6.74 3.84
CA ILE A 63 -5.80 -6.27 2.52
C ILE A 63 -7.27 -5.83 2.58
N SER A 64 -8.14 -6.60 3.25
CA SER A 64 -9.55 -6.22 3.43
C SER A 64 -9.69 -4.92 4.23
N GLU A 65 -8.91 -4.73 5.28
CA GLU A 65 -8.88 -3.49 6.06
C GLU A 65 -8.45 -2.28 5.22
N ILE A 66 -7.49 -2.47 4.30
CA ILE A 66 -7.07 -1.43 3.36
C ILE A 66 -8.22 -1.10 2.39
N GLN A 67 -8.92 -2.10 1.86
CA GLN A 67 -10.07 -1.90 0.96
C GLN A 67 -11.22 -1.18 1.66
N ASP A 68 -11.56 -1.58 2.88
CA ASP A 68 -12.60 -0.91 3.69
C ASP A 68 -12.21 0.54 3.98
N ASN A 69 -10.93 0.78 4.26
CA ASN A 69 -10.39 2.13 4.45
C ASN A 69 -10.52 2.98 3.18
N GLN A 70 -10.22 2.42 2.00
CA GLN A 70 -10.42 3.12 0.73
C GLN A 70 -11.89 3.53 0.52
N ASP A 71 -12.82 2.63 0.79
CA ASP A 71 -14.25 2.89 0.64
C ASP A 71 -14.70 4.00 1.59
N GLU A 72 -14.27 3.95 2.83
CA GLU A 72 -14.58 4.96 3.85
C GLU A 72 -13.99 6.33 3.50
N VAL A 73 -12.73 6.37 3.11
CA VAL A 73 -12.05 7.62 2.68
C VAL A 73 -12.75 8.22 1.47
N THR A 74 -13.09 7.39 0.48
CA THR A 74 -13.81 7.84 -0.72
C THR A 74 -15.18 8.39 -0.37
N PHE A 75 -15.89 7.75 0.56
CA PHE A 75 -17.19 8.21 1.04
C PHE A 75 -17.09 9.62 1.65
N TYR A 76 -16.15 9.84 2.56
CA TYR A 76 -15.97 11.16 3.18
C TYR A 76 -15.50 12.23 2.18
N LEU A 77 -14.62 11.90 1.26
CA LEU A 77 -14.14 12.84 0.26
C LEU A 77 -15.29 13.33 -0.65
N LYS A 78 -16.19 12.43 -1.02
CA LYS A 78 -17.40 12.80 -1.80
C LYS A 78 -18.30 13.78 -1.08
N GLN A 79 -18.36 13.71 0.24
CA GLN A 79 -19.17 14.64 1.04
C GLN A 79 -18.55 16.03 1.17
N LEU A 80 -17.24 16.14 1.00
CA LEU A 80 -16.51 17.40 1.01
C LEU A 80 -16.50 18.10 -0.36
N LYS A 81 -17.17 17.51 -1.35
CA LYS A 81 -17.29 18.07 -2.69
C LYS A 81 -17.99 19.43 -2.66
N ASN A 82 -17.45 20.38 -3.44
CA ASN A 82 -17.91 21.78 -3.49
C ASN A 82 -17.77 22.50 -2.14
N PRO A 83 -16.55 22.59 -1.60
CA PRO A 83 -16.31 23.27 -0.33
C PRO A 83 -16.60 24.77 -0.42
N PRO A 84 -16.91 25.43 0.71
CA PRO A 84 -16.90 26.89 0.75
C PRO A 84 -15.59 27.47 0.25
N LYS A 85 -15.64 28.69 -0.31
CA LYS A 85 -14.49 29.35 -0.94
C LYS A 85 -13.24 29.39 -0.04
N GLU A 86 -13.43 29.60 1.23
CA GLU A 86 -12.34 29.64 2.24
C GLU A 86 -11.61 28.29 2.40
N TYR A 87 -12.20 27.15 1.96
CA TYR A 87 -11.63 25.82 2.04
C TYR A 87 -11.21 25.22 0.69
N GLU A 88 -11.34 25.98 -0.42
CA GLU A 88 -11.01 25.48 -1.76
C GLU A 88 -9.54 25.04 -1.88
N GLU A 89 -8.63 25.79 -1.29
CA GLU A 89 -7.20 25.47 -1.30
C GLU A 89 -6.92 24.20 -0.48
N ALA A 90 -7.47 24.12 0.73
CA ALA A 90 -7.35 22.94 1.59
C ALA A 90 -7.93 21.69 0.89
N TYR A 91 -9.05 21.83 0.20
CA TYR A 91 -9.66 20.74 -0.55
C TYR A 91 -8.79 20.27 -1.72
N THR A 92 -8.10 21.21 -2.40
CA THR A 92 -7.16 20.88 -3.48
C THR A 92 -5.98 20.05 -2.94
N VAL A 93 -5.41 20.44 -1.81
CA VAL A 93 -4.35 19.68 -1.13
C VAL A 93 -4.84 18.31 -0.67
N LEU A 94 -6.05 18.25 -0.14
CA LEU A 94 -6.69 16.99 0.28
C LEU A 94 -6.87 16.03 -0.89
N LYS A 95 -7.27 16.52 -2.07
CA LYS A 95 -7.39 15.68 -3.28
C LYS A 95 -6.04 15.12 -3.73
N THR A 96 -4.98 15.93 -3.71
CA THR A 96 -3.64 15.46 -4.04
C THR A 96 -3.19 14.35 -3.07
N TYR A 97 -3.43 14.54 -1.78
CA TYR A 97 -3.15 13.51 -0.78
C TYR A 97 -3.95 12.22 -1.04
N TYR A 98 -5.23 12.35 -1.36
CA TYR A 98 -6.08 11.20 -1.70
C TYR A 98 -5.56 10.45 -2.93
N GLU A 99 -5.12 11.14 -3.97
CA GLU A 99 -4.61 10.52 -5.20
C GLU A 99 -3.36 9.67 -4.93
N SER A 100 -2.41 10.19 -4.15
CA SER A 100 -1.20 9.45 -3.75
C SER A 100 -1.55 8.25 -2.87
N TYR A 101 -2.39 8.46 -1.86
CA TYR A 101 -2.92 7.41 -0.99
C TYR A 101 -3.62 6.30 -1.78
N LEU A 102 -4.49 6.67 -2.72
CA LEU A 102 -5.24 5.70 -3.52
C LEU A 102 -4.31 4.89 -4.41
N SER A 103 -3.34 5.53 -5.06
CA SER A 103 -2.36 4.84 -5.89
C SER A 103 -1.51 3.87 -5.08
N MET A 104 -1.03 4.29 -3.92
CA MET A 104 -0.23 3.45 -3.01
C MET A 104 -1.01 2.22 -2.53
N THR A 105 -2.24 2.43 -2.07
CA THR A 105 -3.08 1.34 -1.56
C THR A 105 -3.48 0.36 -2.66
N LYS A 106 -3.75 0.83 -3.88
CA LYS A 106 -4.03 -0.04 -5.04
C LYS A 106 -2.87 -0.94 -5.39
N MET A 107 -1.63 -0.47 -5.27
CA MET A 107 -0.45 -1.28 -5.57
C MET A 107 -0.33 -2.51 -4.67
N VAL A 108 -0.67 -2.40 -3.39
CA VAL A 108 -0.57 -3.53 -2.46
C VAL A 108 -1.75 -4.49 -2.56
N ILE A 109 -2.91 -4.01 -2.99
CA ILE A 109 -4.08 -4.87 -3.23
C ILE A 109 -3.86 -5.76 -4.45
N ASN A 110 -3.23 -5.22 -5.50
CA ASN A 110 -2.97 -5.94 -6.74
C ASN A 110 -1.58 -5.58 -7.29
N PRO A 111 -0.50 -6.13 -6.72
CA PRO A 111 0.84 -5.86 -7.19
C PRO A 111 1.05 -6.38 -8.61
N THR A 112 1.70 -5.56 -9.44
CA THR A 112 1.97 -5.85 -10.86
C THR A 112 3.39 -5.41 -11.24
N GLY A 113 3.81 -5.81 -12.42
CA GLY A 113 5.11 -5.46 -12.98
C GLY A 113 6.24 -6.37 -12.49
N SER A 114 7.45 -5.82 -12.44
CA SER A 114 8.64 -6.48 -11.92
C SER A 114 8.89 -6.06 -10.47
N LEU A 115 9.73 -6.81 -9.75
CA LEU A 115 10.19 -6.40 -8.42
C LEU A 115 10.79 -4.99 -8.44
N GLN A 116 11.60 -4.67 -9.46
CA GLN A 116 12.24 -3.36 -9.60
C GLN A 116 11.19 -2.26 -9.78
N SER A 117 10.28 -2.42 -10.74
CA SER A 117 9.25 -1.40 -11.00
C SER A 117 8.30 -1.23 -9.83
N PHE A 118 7.87 -2.34 -9.22
CA PHE A 118 7.03 -2.28 -8.02
C PHE A 118 7.73 -1.55 -6.87
N SER A 119 9.00 -1.89 -6.61
CA SER A 119 9.77 -1.28 -5.51
C SER A 119 9.98 0.22 -5.72
N ASP A 120 10.34 0.62 -6.94
CA ASP A 120 10.57 2.02 -7.27
C ASP A 120 9.28 2.84 -7.19
N ASP A 121 8.21 2.36 -7.80
CA ASP A 121 6.91 3.05 -7.81
C ASP A 121 6.32 3.12 -6.39
N PHE A 122 6.42 2.04 -5.64
CA PHE A 122 5.93 2.01 -4.25
C PHE A 122 6.69 2.98 -3.35
N ASN A 123 8.03 3.01 -3.44
CA ASN A 123 8.84 3.94 -2.66
C ASN A 123 8.55 5.40 -3.02
N ASN A 124 8.34 5.69 -4.31
CA ASN A 124 7.96 7.03 -4.76
C ASN A 124 6.59 7.44 -4.21
N LEU A 125 5.60 6.57 -4.30
CA LEU A 125 4.25 6.83 -3.79
C LEU A 125 4.21 6.97 -2.27
N ASP A 126 5.02 6.21 -1.55
CA ASP A 126 5.18 6.36 -0.10
C ASP A 126 5.69 7.75 0.25
N THR A 127 6.75 8.21 -0.41
CA THR A 127 7.30 9.56 -0.24
C THR A 127 6.27 10.63 -0.61
N GLU A 128 5.60 10.51 -1.76
CA GLU A 128 4.57 11.46 -2.19
C GLU A 128 3.40 11.52 -1.21
N THR A 129 3.01 10.39 -0.65
CA THR A 129 1.91 10.32 0.32
C THR A 129 2.28 11.01 1.63
N VAL A 130 3.52 10.81 2.11
CA VAL A 130 4.04 11.50 3.30
C VAL A 130 4.12 13.00 3.06
N ASP A 131 4.67 13.44 1.93
CA ASP A 131 4.78 14.85 1.57
C ASP A 131 3.42 15.52 1.45
N ALA A 132 2.44 14.83 0.84
CA ALA A 132 1.08 15.33 0.73
C ALA A 132 0.40 15.46 2.10
N TYR A 133 0.63 14.50 3.00
CA TYR A 133 0.16 14.58 4.38
C TYR A 133 0.77 15.77 5.13
N GLU A 134 2.07 15.98 5.00
CA GLU A 134 2.74 17.14 5.64
C GLU A 134 2.16 18.47 5.14
N LYS A 135 1.87 18.59 3.84
CA LYS A 135 1.19 19.76 3.29
C LYS A 135 -0.23 19.90 3.86
N MET A 136 -0.97 18.79 3.97
CA MET A 136 -2.32 18.81 4.51
C MET A 136 -2.37 19.29 5.96
N LYS A 137 -1.35 18.97 6.76
CA LYS A 137 -1.25 19.41 8.15
C LYS A 137 -1.27 20.93 8.33
N LEU A 138 -0.86 21.69 7.30
CA LEU A 138 -0.91 23.16 7.34
C LEU A 138 -2.34 23.71 7.43
N TYR A 139 -3.33 22.90 7.04
CA TYR A 139 -4.75 23.26 7.05
C TYR A 139 -5.53 22.59 8.21
N LEU A 140 -4.86 21.79 9.02
CA LEU A 140 -5.43 21.14 10.19
C LEU A 140 -5.09 21.96 11.46
N ASN A 141 -6.05 22.12 12.31
CA ASN A 141 -5.86 22.82 13.59
C ASN A 141 -5.51 21.83 14.71
#